data_db8f2ca38e1d5ab1c59208bd395acf69
#
_entry.id   db8f2ca38e1d5ab1c59208bd395acf69
#
_cell.length_a   1.000
_cell.length_b   1.000
_cell.length_c   1.000
_cell.angle_alpha   90.00
_cell.angle_beta   90.00
_cell.angle_gamma   90.00
#
_symmetry.space_group_name_H-M   'P 1'
#
loop_
_entity.id
_entity.type
_entity.pdbx_description
1 polymer ?
#
loop_
_entity_poly.entity_id
_entity_poly.type
_entity_poly.pdbx_seq_one_letter_code
_entity_poly.pdbx_strand_id
1 'polypeptide(L)'
;MEGPWLQLIFVVMSKANTPIYESVIGLEVHVQMNTISKAYSSDGYTYGSAPNTQVSPITLGHPGTLPKANIQVVKNAIKLGIACDCNIREFNSYARKNYFYPDLPKGYQITQDETPICFGGGVWITFKDESKKKIGLTRIHMEEDTGKSIHDLDPFNTLIDLNRAGVPLLEIVSEPDFRSGEEAYLYLQEVRKLVRYLNISDGNMEEGSLRCDVNISIRPKGRKKFGTKVEVKNLNSFRHVQRAIDFEFERQSNVLNSGNTVFQETRTFDASKGTTMLLRTKENANDYRYFIEPDLAPVRVTESFKKEITESMPPLPQALVKKYTDILGLSKYDAEL
;
A
#
# COMPACT_ATOMS: atom_id res chain seq x y z
N MET A 1 72.80 32.90 -13.40
CA MET A 1 71.42 33.10 -13.92
C MET A 1 70.61 31.90 -13.48
N GLU A 2 69.91 32.09 -12.40
CA GLU A 2 69.14 31.05 -11.72
C GLU A 2 67.73 31.03 -12.30
N GLY A 3 67.27 29.88 -12.79
CA GLY A 3 65.93 29.69 -13.26
C GLY A 3 64.97 29.31 -12.09
N PRO A 4 63.72 29.79 -12.09
CA PRO A 4 62.80 29.52 -10.97
C PRO A 4 62.21 28.12 -11.02
N TRP A 5 62.33 27.43 -9.92
CA TRP A 5 61.69 26.12 -9.68
C TRP A 5 60.17 26.29 -9.56
N LEU A 6 59.41 25.73 -10.51
CA LEU A 6 57.98 25.56 -10.37
C LEU A 6 57.73 24.43 -9.37
N GLN A 7 57.30 24.79 -8.16
CA GLN A 7 56.69 23.82 -7.22
C GLN A 7 55.32 23.40 -7.75
N LEU A 8 55.22 22.20 -8.27
CA LEU A 8 53.92 21.54 -8.47
C LEU A 8 53.31 21.23 -7.12
N ILE A 9 52.30 22.02 -6.70
CA ILE A 9 51.46 21.71 -5.56
C ILE A 9 50.49 20.60 -6.02
N PHE A 10 50.78 19.37 -5.68
CA PHE A 10 49.80 18.31 -5.71
C PHE A 10 48.77 18.60 -4.62
N VAL A 11 47.62 19.15 -5.00
CA VAL A 11 46.44 19.16 -4.16
C VAL A 11 45.97 17.72 -4.11
N VAL A 12 46.36 17.04 -3.04
CA VAL A 12 45.72 15.77 -2.65
C VAL A 12 44.29 16.10 -2.27
N MET A 13 43.39 16.02 -3.22
CA MET A 13 41.96 15.99 -2.92
C MET A 13 41.74 14.77 -2.00
N SER A 14 41.62 15.01 -0.71
CA SER A 14 41.15 14.00 0.23
C SER A 14 39.86 13.47 -0.38
N LYS A 15 39.74 12.16 -0.61
CA LYS A 15 38.47 11.50 -0.91
C LYS A 15 37.55 11.88 0.25
N ALA A 16 36.69 12.88 0.03
CA ALA A 16 35.64 13.19 0.96
C ALA A 16 34.93 11.86 1.25
N ASN A 17 34.83 11.49 2.53
CA ASN A 17 34.12 10.30 2.96
C ASN A 17 32.70 10.42 2.44
N THR A 18 32.41 9.80 1.29
CA THR A 18 31.07 9.79 0.70
C THR A 18 30.15 9.17 1.73
N PRO A 19 29.12 9.85 2.20
CA PRO A 19 28.24 9.31 3.22
C PRO A 19 27.65 7.98 2.75
N ILE A 20 27.68 6.96 3.61
CA ILE A 20 26.95 5.74 3.38
C ILE A 20 25.50 6.01 3.71
N TYR A 21 24.61 5.88 2.74
CA TYR A 21 23.16 6.06 2.93
C TYR A 21 22.47 4.76 3.29
N GLU A 22 21.36 4.87 3.98
CA GLU A 22 20.37 3.81 4.16
C GLU A 22 19.01 4.30 3.67
N SER A 23 18.23 3.41 3.05
CA SER A 23 16.86 3.69 2.67
C SER A 23 15.92 3.59 3.88
N VAL A 24 14.88 4.41 3.86
CA VAL A 24 13.75 4.38 4.79
C VAL A 24 12.50 4.34 3.93
N ILE A 25 11.79 3.22 3.99
CA ILE A 25 10.72 2.91 3.04
C ILE A 25 9.49 2.51 3.83
N GLY A 26 8.33 3.01 3.41
CA GLY A 26 7.01 2.58 3.81
C GLY A 26 6.19 2.20 2.59
N LEU A 27 5.24 1.30 2.75
CA LEU A 27 4.33 0.84 1.70
C LEU A 27 2.88 1.14 2.08
N GLU A 28 2.12 1.55 1.08
CA GLU A 28 0.66 1.63 1.12
C GLU A 28 0.13 0.55 0.17
N VAL A 29 -0.55 -0.46 0.73
CA VAL A 29 -1.04 -1.61 -0.03
C VAL A 29 -2.55 -1.61 -0.02
N HIS A 30 -3.16 -1.52 -1.21
CA HIS A 30 -4.60 -1.58 -1.41
C HIS A 30 -4.99 -2.99 -1.85
N VAL A 31 -5.97 -3.56 -1.19
CA VAL A 31 -6.48 -4.90 -1.45
C VAL A 31 -7.98 -4.83 -1.74
N GLN A 32 -8.38 -5.13 -2.96
CA GLN A 32 -9.81 -5.32 -3.30
C GLN A 32 -10.33 -6.59 -2.65
N MET A 33 -11.49 -6.48 -2.00
CA MET A 33 -12.07 -7.61 -1.29
C MET A 33 -13.06 -8.38 -2.17
N ASN A 34 -13.00 -9.71 -2.05
CA ASN A 34 -13.97 -10.63 -2.67
C ASN A 34 -15.28 -10.63 -1.88
N THR A 35 -16.18 -9.69 -2.19
CA THR A 35 -17.51 -9.61 -1.61
C THR A 35 -18.57 -9.73 -2.71
N ILE A 36 -19.75 -10.22 -2.35
CA ILE A 36 -20.86 -10.38 -3.33
C ILE A 36 -21.33 -9.01 -3.82
N SER A 37 -21.34 -8.00 -2.93
CA SER A 37 -21.74 -6.65 -3.26
C SER A 37 -20.64 -5.66 -2.95
N LYS A 38 -20.72 -4.48 -3.52
CA LYS A 38 -19.83 -3.35 -3.26
C LYS A 38 -19.87 -2.91 -1.78
N ALA A 39 -19.00 -1.97 -1.42
CA ALA A 39 -18.84 -1.53 -0.03
C ALA A 39 -20.10 -0.88 0.53
N TYR A 40 -20.81 -0.10 -0.29
CA TYR A 40 -21.91 0.75 0.16
C TYR A 40 -23.16 0.66 -0.72
N SER A 41 -23.19 -0.27 -1.67
CA SER A 41 -24.34 -0.54 -2.54
C SER A 41 -24.53 -2.05 -2.73
N SER A 42 -25.69 -2.44 -3.28
CA SER A 42 -25.99 -3.83 -3.63
C SER A 42 -25.40 -4.27 -4.98
N ASP A 43 -24.74 -3.38 -5.69
CA ASP A 43 -24.12 -3.70 -6.97
C ASP A 43 -23.06 -4.80 -6.80
N GLY A 44 -23.00 -5.73 -7.73
CA GLY A 44 -21.89 -6.68 -7.84
C GLY A 44 -20.67 -6.01 -8.51
N TYR A 45 -19.56 -6.74 -8.51
CA TYR A 45 -18.39 -6.41 -9.31
C TYR A 45 -17.77 -7.71 -9.86
N THR A 46 -17.61 -7.74 -11.17
CA THR A 46 -16.90 -8.82 -11.86
C THR A 46 -15.89 -8.19 -12.82
N TYR A 47 -14.64 -8.56 -12.67
CA TYR A 47 -13.58 -8.07 -13.56
C TYR A 47 -13.88 -8.45 -15.02
N GLY A 48 -13.61 -7.53 -15.95
CA GLY A 48 -13.82 -7.75 -17.39
C GLY A 48 -15.26 -7.63 -17.88
N SER A 49 -16.22 -7.27 -17.02
CA SER A 49 -17.58 -6.95 -17.46
C SER A 49 -17.61 -5.73 -18.39
N ALA A 50 -18.64 -5.65 -19.25
CA ALA A 50 -18.80 -4.49 -20.12
C ALA A 50 -18.85 -3.19 -19.29
N PRO A 51 -18.23 -2.09 -19.77
CA PRO A 51 -18.14 -0.85 -19.02
C PRO A 51 -19.51 -0.31 -18.58
N ASN A 52 -19.56 0.21 -17.36
CA ASN A 52 -20.74 0.87 -16.76
C ASN A 52 -22.01 -0.01 -16.67
N THR A 53 -21.85 -1.35 -16.60
CA THR A 53 -22.97 -2.29 -16.46
C THR A 53 -23.21 -2.75 -15.01
N GLN A 54 -22.29 -2.46 -14.09
CA GLN A 54 -22.36 -2.85 -12.68
C GLN A 54 -22.43 -1.62 -11.77
N VAL A 55 -23.38 -0.75 -12.05
CA VAL A 55 -23.58 0.53 -11.38
C VAL A 55 -25.05 0.78 -11.08
N SER A 56 -25.32 1.26 -9.86
CA SER A 56 -26.63 1.73 -9.42
C SER A 56 -26.61 3.25 -9.20
N PRO A 57 -27.75 3.89 -8.97
CA PRO A 57 -27.80 5.28 -8.55
C PRO A 57 -26.95 5.60 -7.32
N ILE A 58 -26.78 4.65 -6.39
CA ILE A 58 -25.92 4.80 -5.19
C ILE A 58 -24.46 4.88 -5.62
N THR A 59 -23.98 3.94 -6.43
CA THR A 59 -22.61 3.95 -6.95
C THR A 59 -22.32 5.21 -7.77
N LEU A 60 -23.29 5.69 -8.53
CA LEU A 60 -23.19 6.90 -9.33
C LEU A 60 -23.32 8.20 -8.51
N GLY A 61 -23.67 8.11 -7.23
CA GLY A 61 -23.82 9.28 -6.37
C GLY A 61 -25.00 10.18 -6.74
N HIS A 62 -26.10 9.59 -7.22
CA HIS A 62 -27.29 10.39 -7.58
C HIS A 62 -27.88 11.08 -6.35
N PRO A 63 -28.42 12.31 -6.50
CA PRO A 63 -29.06 13.04 -5.42
C PRO A 63 -30.15 12.21 -4.73
N GLY A 64 -30.16 12.20 -3.40
CA GLY A 64 -31.14 11.48 -2.59
C GLY A 64 -30.84 9.99 -2.35
N THR A 65 -29.74 9.45 -2.86
CA THR A 65 -29.29 8.09 -2.55
C THR A 65 -28.46 8.07 -1.29
N LEU A 66 -28.61 7.00 -0.49
CA LEU A 66 -27.84 6.80 0.76
C LEU A 66 -26.99 5.54 0.68
N PRO A 67 -25.73 5.57 1.17
CA PRO A 67 -24.88 4.40 1.26
C PRO A 67 -25.39 3.43 2.32
N LYS A 68 -25.12 2.13 2.14
CA LYS A 68 -25.41 1.09 3.12
C LYS A 68 -24.18 0.19 3.28
N ALA A 69 -23.59 0.19 4.47
CA ALA A 69 -22.36 -0.56 4.73
C ALA A 69 -22.53 -2.08 4.57
N ASN A 70 -21.59 -2.70 3.87
CA ASN A 70 -21.50 -4.14 3.70
C ASN A 70 -20.77 -4.74 4.91
N ILE A 71 -21.46 -5.56 5.71
CA ILE A 71 -20.91 -6.19 6.93
C ILE A 71 -19.72 -7.13 6.62
N GLN A 72 -19.68 -7.72 5.41
CA GLN A 72 -18.57 -8.59 5.04
C GLN A 72 -17.24 -7.83 4.93
N VAL A 73 -17.29 -6.55 4.55
CA VAL A 73 -16.12 -5.65 4.54
C VAL A 73 -15.53 -5.52 5.93
N VAL A 74 -16.39 -5.29 6.94
CA VAL A 74 -16.00 -5.20 8.35
C VAL A 74 -15.40 -6.52 8.84
N LYS A 75 -16.06 -7.65 8.54
CA LYS A 75 -15.56 -8.98 8.92
C LYS A 75 -14.19 -9.27 8.30
N ASN A 76 -13.99 -8.94 7.04
CA ASN A 76 -12.72 -9.14 6.34
C ASN A 76 -11.60 -8.26 6.90
N ALA A 77 -11.90 -7.00 7.23
CA ALA A 77 -10.95 -6.09 7.87
C ALA A 77 -10.48 -6.64 9.24
N ILE A 78 -11.41 -7.13 10.06
CA ILE A 78 -11.11 -7.72 11.37
C ILE A 78 -10.27 -9.00 11.20
N LYS A 79 -10.62 -9.90 10.26
CA LYS A 79 -9.85 -11.13 9.98
C LYS A 79 -8.40 -10.80 9.63
N LEU A 80 -8.18 -9.82 8.73
CA LEU A 80 -6.83 -9.42 8.36
C LEU A 80 -6.10 -8.77 9.54
N GLY A 81 -6.77 -7.92 10.31
CA GLY A 81 -6.21 -7.30 11.50
C GLY A 81 -5.76 -8.34 12.53
N ILE A 82 -6.57 -9.37 12.80
CA ILE A 82 -6.20 -10.49 13.70
C ILE A 82 -4.98 -11.24 13.14
N ALA A 83 -4.96 -11.54 11.84
CA ALA A 83 -3.86 -12.25 11.21
C ALA A 83 -2.53 -11.46 11.22
N CYS A 84 -2.60 -10.13 11.27
CA CYS A 84 -1.46 -9.23 11.38
C CYS A 84 -1.16 -8.80 12.83
N ASP A 85 -1.79 -9.41 13.83
CA ASP A 85 -1.61 -9.07 15.26
C ASP A 85 -1.88 -7.59 15.56
N CYS A 86 -2.87 -7.00 14.87
CA CYS A 86 -3.30 -5.64 15.08
C CYS A 86 -4.25 -5.51 16.27
N ASN A 87 -4.28 -4.32 16.86
CA ASN A 87 -5.36 -3.93 17.75
C ASN A 87 -6.61 -3.61 16.92
N ILE A 88 -7.75 -4.19 17.31
CA ILE A 88 -9.05 -3.90 16.68
C ILE A 88 -9.75 -2.83 17.50
N ARG A 89 -10.15 -1.75 16.84
CA ARG A 89 -10.82 -0.62 17.51
C ARG A 89 -12.30 -0.96 17.77
N GLU A 90 -12.76 -0.80 19.01
CA GLU A 90 -14.16 -1.07 19.37
C GLU A 90 -15.13 -0.11 18.65
N PHE A 91 -14.83 1.19 18.67
CA PHE A 91 -15.64 2.21 17.98
C PHE A 91 -14.83 2.82 16.85
N ASN A 92 -15.35 2.72 15.64
CA ASN A 92 -14.75 3.32 14.47
C ASN A 92 -15.82 3.91 13.55
N SER A 93 -15.49 5.01 12.89
CA SER A 93 -16.39 5.73 11.99
C SER A 93 -15.86 5.74 10.58
N TYR A 94 -16.77 5.90 9.64
CA TYR A 94 -16.43 6.23 8.28
C TYR A 94 -16.17 7.73 8.14
N ALA A 95 -15.34 8.11 7.19
CA ALA A 95 -14.99 9.49 6.86
C ALA A 95 -15.14 9.73 5.36
N ARG A 96 -15.41 10.98 4.96
CA ARG A 96 -15.36 11.41 3.57
C ARG A 96 -14.00 12.01 3.29
N LYS A 97 -13.29 11.44 2.28
CA LYS A 97 -12.10 11.99 1.66
C LYS A 97 -12.53 12.73 0.41
N ASN A 98 -12.55 14.07 0.47
CA ASN A 98 -13.11 14.89 -0.60
C ASN A 98 -12.05 15.23 -1.65
N TYR A 99 -12.30 14.86 -2.89
CA TYR A 99 -11.54 15.27 -4.06
C TYR A 99 -12.35 15.02 -5.33
N PHE A 100 -12.05 15.79 -6.38
CA PHE A 100 -12.79 15.71 -7.63
C PHE A 100 -11.96 15.01 -8.69
N TYR A 101 -12.50 13.91 -9.20
CA TYR A 101 -11.91 13.16 -10.29
C TYR A 101 -13.03 12.59 -11.18
N PRO A 102 -12.82 12.48 -12.51
CA PRO A 102 -13.86 12.01 -13.42
C PRO A 102 -14.42 10.63 -13.08
N ASP A 103 -13.59 9.74 -12.51
CA ASP A 103 -13.95 8.39 -12.10
C ASP A 103 -14.42 8.28 -10.63
N LEU A 104 -14.66 9.42 -9.98
CA LEU A 104 -15.21 9.49 -8.62
C LEU A 104 -16.54 10.28 -8.65
N PRO A 105 -17.65 9.63 -9.01
CA PRO A 105 -18.91 10.34 -9.34
C PRO A 105 -19.53 11.07 -8.15
N LYS A 106 -19.29 10.62 -6.92
CA LYS A 106 -19.76 11.27 -5.69
C LYS A 106 -18.97 12.54 -5.33
N GLY A 107 -17.77 12.72 -5.88
CA GLY A 107 -16.86 13.80 -5.50
C GLY A 107 -16.15 13.56 -4.16
N TYR A 108 -16.37 12.41 -3.53
CA TYR A 108 -15.66 11.96 -2.32
C TYR A 108 -15.57 10.43 -2.30
N GLN A 109 -14.59 9.93 -1.58
CA GLN A 109 -14.40 8.52 -1.29
C GLN A 109 -14.75 8.27 0.18
N ILE A 110 -15.56 7.26 0.46
CA ILE A 110 -15.82 6.83 1.83
C ILE A 110 -14.64 5.97 2.26
N THR A 111 -14.03 6.35 3.38
CA THR A 111 -12.82 5.74 3.95
C THR A 111 -12.88 5.78 5.48
N GLN A 112 -11.75 5.60 6.15
CA GLN A 112 -11.57 5.85 7.59
C GLN A 112 -10.33 6.72 7.80
N ASP A 113 -10.42 7.72 8.64
CA ASP A 113 -9.33 8.64 8.94
C ASP A 113 -8.84 8.52 10.39
N GLU A 114 -9.45 9.22 11.33
CA GLU A 114 -9.01 9.24 12.74
C GLU A 114 -9.23 7.91 13.46
N THR A 115 -10.21 7.13 13.05
CA THR A 115 -10.60 5.88 13.69
C THR A 115 -10.51 4.67 12.75
N PRO A 116 -9.31 4.32 12.24
CA PRO A 116 -9.14 3.12 11.43
C PRO A 116 -9.53 1.88 12.25
N ILE A 117 -10.16 0.90 11.61
CA ILE A 117 -10.65 -0.30 12.29
C ILE A 117 -9.53 -1.13 12.94
N CYS A 118 -8.32 -1.14 12.31
CA CYS A 118 -7.15 -1.82 12.87
C CYS A 118 -5.97 -0.85 12.95
N PHE A 119 -5.14 -1.01 13.99
CA PHE A 119 -3.92 -0.22 14.17
C PHE A 119 -2.83 -1.03 14.87
N GLY A 120 -1.57 -0.68 14.61
CA GLY A 120 -0.42 -1.42 15.12
C GLY A 120 -0.33 -2.83 14.52
N GLY A 121 0.34 -3.74 15.21
CA GLY A 121 0.59 -5.09 14.71
C GLY A 121 1.77 -5.15 13.75
N GLY A 122 1.76 -6.10 12.82
CA GLY A 122 2.80 -6.20 11.79
C GLY A 122 2.79 -7.52 11.03
N VAL A 123 3.56 -7.56 9.97
CA VAL A 123 3.75 -8.72 9.12
C VAL A 123 5.19 -9.20 9.24
N TRP A 124 5.37 -10.50 9.49
CA TRP A 124 6.70 -11.12 9.54
C TRP A 124 7.15 -11.50 8.13
N ILE A 125 8.34 -11.06 7.74
CA ILE A 125 9.03 -11.52 6.54
C ILE A 125 10.16 -12.49 6.93
N THR A 126 10.43 -13.47 6.06
CA THR A 126 11.47 -14.46 6.25
C THR A 126 12.45 -14.35 5.08
N PHE A 127 13.74 -14.17 5.39
CA PHE A 127 14.80 -14.13 4.40
C PHE A 127 15.26 -15.54 4.00
N LYS A 128 16.08 -15.64 2.96
CA LYS A 128 16.62 -16.92 2.47
C LYS A 128 17.51 -17.64 3.49
N ASP A 129 18.16 -16.89 4.38
CA ASP A 129 18.96 -17.41 5.48
C ASP A 129 18.13 -17.78 6.73
N GLU A 130 16.81 -17.83 6.57
CA GLU A 130 15.82 -18.10 7.62
C GLU A 130 15.70 -17.02 8.70
N SER A 131 16.47 -15.96 8.65
CA SER A 131 16.28 -14.81 9.53
C SER A 131 14.92 -14.18 9.29
N LYS A 132 14.34 -13.61 10.35
CA LYS A 132 13.00 -12.99 10.30
C LYS A 132 13.06 -11.55 10.73
N LYS A 133 12.21 -10.74 10.09
CA LYS A 133 12.01 -9.34 10.45
C LYS A 133 10.52 -9.05 10.52
N LYS A 134 10.08 -8.37 11.58
CA LYS A 134 8.70 -7.84 11.66
C LYS A 134 8.67 -6.46 11.01
N ILE A 135 7.77 -6.27 10.07
CA ILE A 135 7.42 -4.96 9.52
C ILE A 135 6.19 -4.49 10.25
N GLY A 136 6.30 -3.37 10.96
CA GLY A 136 5.19 -2.78 11.68
C GLY A 136 4.10 -2.26 10.76
N LEU A 137 2.88 -2.23 11.25
CA LEU A 137 1.74 -1.62 10.59
C LEU A 137 1.29 -0.39 11.38
N THR A 138 1.10 0.72 10.68
CA THR A 138 0.46 1.90 11.25
C THR A 138 -1.03 1.66 11.40
N ARG A 139 -1.67 1.17 10.32
CA ARG A 139 -3.12 0.90 10.31
C ARG A 139 -3.52 -0.02 9.15
N ILE A 140 -4.69 -0.63 9.32
CA ILE A 140 -5.51 -1.19 8.24
C ILE A 140 -6.86 -0.50 8.33
N HIS A 141 -7.34 0.07 7.23
CA HIS A 141 -8.63 0.74 7.22
C HIS A 141 -9.46 0.36 5.99
N MET A 142 -10.77 0.52 6.15
CA MET A 142 -11.74 0.22 5.11
C MET A 142 -11.96 1.43 4.24
N GLU A 143 -12.05 1.22 2.92
CA GLU A 143 -12.41 2.24 1.95
C GLU A 143 -13.12 1.64 0.72
N GLU A 144 -13.49 2.47 -0.21
CA GLU A 144 -14.03 2.06 -1.52
C GLU A 144 -13.09 2.46 -2.65
N ASP A 145 -13.07 1.69 -3.73
CA ASP A 145 -12.31 2.02 -4.93
C ASP A 145 -13.03 3.09 -5.78
N THR A 146 -12.26 3.79 -6.60
CA THR A 146 -12.76 4.68 -7.65
C THR A 146 -13.08 3.89 -8.92
N GLY A 147 -13.73 4.52 -9.88
CA GLY A 147 -13.86 3.99 -11.24
C GLY A 147 -12.51 3.92 -11.95
N LYS A 148 -12.54 3.71 -13.24
CA LYS A 148 -11.36 3.64 -14.09
C LYS A 148 -11.43 4.71 -15.17
N SER A 149 -10.39 5.54 -15.25
CA SER A 149 -10.17 6.47 -16.36
C SER A 149 -9.29 5.78 -17.41
N ILE A 150 -9.72 5.77 -18.66
CA ILE A 150 -9.10 5.10 -19.79
C ILE A 150 -8.66 6.18 -20.79
N HIS A 151 -7.36 6.31 -21.01
CA HIS A 151 -6.77 7.40 -21.79
C HIS A 151 -6.19 6.95 -23.15
N ASP A 152 -6.14 5.65 -23.40
CA ASP A 152 -5.43 5.04 -24.53
C ASP A 152 -6.35 4.51 -25.64
N LEU A 153 -7.66 4.46 -25.40
CA LEU A 153 -8.62 3.95 -26.37
C LEU A 153 -9.18 5.03 -27.32
N ASP A 154 -9.19 6.27 -26.91
CA ASP A 154 -9.68 7.40 -27.72
C ASP A 154 -8.67 8.55 -27.64
N PRO A 155 -8.19 9.09 -28.80
CA PRO A 155 -7.18 10.14 -28.81
C PRO A 155 -7.68 11.51 -28.35
N PHE A 156 -9.00 11.72 -28.30
CA PHE A 156 -9.62 13.01 -27.99
C PHE A 156 -10.36 13.00 -26.64
N ASN A 157 -10.73 11.81 -26.13
CA ASN A 157 -11.58 11.67 -24.98
C ASN A 157 -10.97 10.71 -23.95
N THR A 158 -11.10 11.05 -22.68
CA THR A 158 -10.92 10.09 -21.60
C THR A 158 -12.24 9.36 -21.39
N LEU A 159 -12.22 8.03 -21.53
CA LEU A 159 -13.37 7.20 -21.27
C LEU A 159 -13.43 6.82 -19.79
N ILE A 160 -14.64 6.76 -19.23
CA ILE A 160 -14.85 6.47 -17.82
C ILE A 160 -15.64 5.17 -17.69
N ASP A 161 -15.08 4.21 -16.96
CA ASP A 161 -15.75 2.99 -16.53
C ASP A 161 -15.93 3.01 -15.01
N LEU A 162 -17.19 3.07 -14.57
CA LEU A 162 -17.57 3.15 -13.16
C LEU A 162 -17.88 1.78 -12.54
N ASN A 163 -17.66 0.67 -13.25
CA ASN A 163 -17.87 -0.67 -12.69
C ASN A 163 -17.08 -0.88 -11.41
N ARG A 164 -15.84 -0.37 -11.35
CA ARG A 164 -14.98 -0.51 -10.16
C ARG A 164 -15.35 0.46 -9.03
N ALA A 165 -16.04 1.57 -9.31
CA ALA A 165 -16.44 2.55 -8.29
C ALA A 165 -17.27 1.86 -7.19
N GLY A 166 -16.88 2.06 -5.94
CA GLY A 166 -17.53 1.45 -4.78
C GLY A 166 -17.09 0.02 -4.45
N VAL A 167 -16.17 -0.57 -5.19
CA VAL A 167 -15.59 -1.89 -4.84
C VAL A 167 -14.87 -1.80 -3.50
N PRO A 168 -15.10 -2.74 -2.56
CA PRO A 168 -14.50 -2.66 -1.24
C PRO A 168 -12.99 -2.80 -1.29
N LEU A 169 -12.28 -1.91 -0.60
CA LEU A 169 -10.85 -1.93 -0.40
C LEU A 169 -10.47 -2.03 1.08
N LEU A 170 -9.35 -2.69 1.33
CA LEU A 170 -8.54 -2.47 2.54
C LEU A 170 -7.26 -1.75 2.15
N GLU A 171 -6.95 -0.67 2.81
CA GLU A 171 -5.65 -0.04 2.73
C GLU A 171 -4.81 -0.45 3.95
N ILE A 172 -3.66 -1.04 3.67
CA ILE A 172 -2.68 -1.51 4.66
C ILE A 172 -1.49 -0.54 4.61
N VAL A 173 -1.32 0.25 5.65
CA VAL A 173 -0.23 1.22 5.75
C VAL A 173 0.84 0.66 6.69
N SER A 174 2.04 0.44 6.16
CA SER A 174 3.17 -0.02 6.96
C SER A 174 3.87 1.13 7.68
N GLU A 175 4.59 0.79 8.77
CA GLU A 175 5.64 1.66 9.29
C GLU A 175 6.81 1.76 8.27
N PRO A 176 7.63 2.83 8.33
CA PRO A 176 8.77 2.99 7.42
C PRO A 176 9.97 2.11 7.83
N ASP A 177 9.71 0.83 7.99
CA ASP A 177 10.64 -0.15 8.54
C ASP A 177 11.51 -0.83 7.48
N PHE A 178 11.15 -0.74 6.21
CA PHE A 178 11.91 -1.39 5.15
C PHE A 178 13.23 -0.65 4.88
N ARG A 179 14.25 -1.43 4.53
CA ARG A 179 15.60 -0.94 4.22
C ARG A 179 16.09 -1.39 2.84
N SER A 180 15.33 -2.22 2.14
CA SER A 180 15.68 -2.70 0.78
C SER A 180 14.44 -3.04 -0.05
N GLY A 181 14.63 -3.15 -1.37
CA GLY A 181 13.60 -3.64 -2.28
C GLY A 181 13.26 -5.12 -2.03
N GLU A 182 14.22 -5.93 -1.57
CA GLU A 182 13.98 -7.33 -1.20
C GLU A 182 13.00 -7.45 -0.02
N GLU A 183 13.16 -6.62 1.00
CA GLU A 183 12.22 -6.60 2.15
C GLU A 183 10.80 -6.25 1.71
N ALA A 184 10.64 -5.27 0.81
CA ALA A 184 9.34 -4.90 0.26
C ALA A 184 8.73 -6.03 -0.58
N TYR A 185 9.53 -6.71 -1.38
CA TYR A 185 9.10 -7.87 -2.16
C TYR A 185 8.58 -9.01 -1.26
N LEU A 186 9.35 -9.39 -0.23
CA LEU A 186 8.98 -10.44 0.73
C LEU A 186 7.71 -10.08 1.50
N TYR A 187 7.57 -8.81 1.91
CA TYR A 187 6.37 -8.33 2.59
C TYR A 187 5.12 -8.46 1.73
N LEU A 188 5.20 -8.05 0.47
CA LEU A 188 4.07 -8.15 -0.46
C LEU A 188 3.67 -9.61 -0.73
N GLN A 189 4.64 -10.53 -0.76
CA GLN A 189 4.37 -11.95 -0.84
C GLN A 189 3.58 -12.46 0.38
N GLU A 190 3.98 -12.06 1.59
CA GLU A 190 3.28 -12.46 2.82
C GLU A 190 1.88 -11.82 2.90
N VAL A 191 1.73 -10.54 2.55
CA VAL A 191 0.40 -9.89 2.49
C VAL A 191 -0.50 -10.63 1.50
N ARG A 192 -0.01 -10.92 0.28
CA ARG A 192 -0.78 -11.68 -0.72
C ARG A 192 -1.18 -13.06 -0.21
N LYS A 193 -0.26 -13.78 0.43
CA LYS A 193 -0.50 -15.08 1.03
C LYS A 193 -1.62 -15.01 2.07
N LEU A 194 -1.58 -14.03 2.98
CA LEU A 194 -2.59 -13.83 4.02
C LEU A 194 -3.97 -13.53 3.44
N VAL A 195 -4.07 -12.57 2.52
CA VAL A 195 -5.39 -12.18 1.96
C VAL A 195 -6.03 -13.28 1.13
N ARG A 196 -5.22 -14.10 0.44
CA ARG A 196 -5.70 -15.29 -0.29
C ARG A 196 -6.12 -16.40 0.66
N TYR A 197 -5.29 -16.71 1.65
CA TYR A 197 -5.55 -17.75 2.62
C TYR A 197 -6.83 -17.49 3.42
N LEU A 198 -7.08 -16.24 3.79
CA LEU A 198 -8.28 -15.81 4.51
C LEU A 198 -9.50 -15.61 3.59
N ASN A 199 -9.36 -15.89 2.30
CA ASN A 199 -10.38 -15.66 1.26
C ASN A 199 -10.93 -14.22 1.26
N ILE A 200 -10.04 -13.24 1.49
CA ILE A 200 -10.35 -11.80 1.47
C ILE A 200 -10.22 -11.26 0.05
N SER A 201 -9.20 -11.70 -0.69
CA SER A 201 -8.86 -11.23 -2.04
C SER A 201 -8.13 -12.33 -2.81
N ASP A 202 -8.14 -12.25 -4.13
CA ASP A 202 -7.27 -13.07 -4.99
C ASP A 202 -5.82 -12.55 -5.02
N GLY A 203 -5.61 -11.29 -4.62
CA GLY A 203 -4.29 -10.64 -4.55
C GLY A 203 -3.59 -10.53 -5.90
N ASN A 204 -4.33 -10.29 -6.98
CA ASN A 204 -3.81 -10.18 -8.33
C ASN A 204 -3.41 -8.72 -8.65
N MET A 205 -2.10 -8.45 -8.78
CA MET A 205 -1.61 -7.11 -9.15
C MET A 205 -1.89 -6.75 -10.62
N GLU A 206 -1.93 -7.72 -11.52
CA GLU A 206 -2.13 -7.47 -12.95
C GLU A 206 -3.56 -7.00 -13.24
N GLU A 207 -4.53 -7.54 -12.49
CA GLU A 207 -5.93 -7.11 -12.57
C GLU A 207 -6.25 -5.94 -11.64
N GLY A 208 -5.30 -5.55 -10.79
CA GLY A 208 -5.42 -4.41 -9.87
C GLY A 208 -6.17 -4.71 -8.58
N SER A 209 -6.45 -5.99 -8.26
CA SER A 209 -7.03 -6.37 -6.97
C SER A 209 -6.02 -6.30 -5.82
N LEU A 210 -4.72 -6.20 -6.12
CA LEU A 210 -3.68 -5.80 -5.17
C LEU A 210 -2.85 -4.69 -5.82
N ARG A 211 -2.70 -3.54 -5.16
CA ARG A 211 -1.89 -2.41 -5.62
C ARG A 211 -0.96 -1.97 -4.51
N CYS A 212 0.17 -1.39 -4.87
CA CYS A 212 1.16 -0.92 -3.91
C CYS A 212 1.74 0.41 -4.36
N ASP A 213 1.74 1.39 -3.46
CA ASP A 213 2.49 2.63 -3.60
C ASP A 213 3.69 2.58 -2.64
N VAL A 214 4.83 3.08 -3.10
CA VAL A 214 6.08 3.10 -2.34
C VAL A 214 6.38 4.51 -1.90
N ASN A 215 6.62 4.71 -0.61
CA ASN A 215 7.16 5.92 -0.04
C ASN A 215 8.63 5.67 0.35
N ILE A 216 9.57 6.29 -0.34
CA ILE A 216 11.00 6.10 -0.10
C ILE A 216 11.71 7.42 0.18
N SER A 217 12.60 7.39 1.17
CA SER A 217 13.61 8.43 1.41
C SER A 217 14.94 7.77 1.74
N ILE A 218 16.03 8.51 1.64
CA ILE A 218 17.35 8.07 2.09
C ILE A 218 17.90 9.02 3.15
N ARG A 219 18.71 8.47 4.06
CA ARG A 219 19.42 9.23 5.08
C ARG A 219 20.84 8.68 5.28
N PRO A 220 21.78 9.47 5.77
CA PRO A 220 23.07 8.93 6.21
C PRO A 220 22.87 7.85 7.27
N LYS A 221 23.56 6.72 7.11
CA LYS A 221 23.41 5.55 7.98
C LYS A 221 23.62 5.92 9.45
N GLY A 222 22.67 5.51 10.29
CA GLY A 222 22.68 5.78 11.73
C GLY A 222 22.03 7.12 12.13
N ARG A 223 21.63 7.97 11.21
CA ARG A 223 20.86 9.19 11.55
C ARG A 223 19.38 8.85 11.79
N LYS A 224 18.78 9.48 12.83
CA LYS A 224 17.35 9.27 13.17
C LYS A 224 16.41 10.06 12.25
N LYS A 225 16.79 11.25 11.82
CA LYS A 225 15.96 12.15 10.99
C LYS A 225 15.79 11.55 9.59
N PHE A 226 14.55 11.44 9.14
CA PHE A 226 14.23 10.98 7.78
C PHE A 226 14.71 11.98 6.72
N GLY A 227 14.98 11.46 5.53
CA GLY A 227 15.21 12.27 4.34
C GLY A 227 13.91 12.76 3.71
N THR A 228 14.01 13.41 2.56
CA THR A 228 12.84 13.86 1.79
C THR A 228 12.13 12.67 1.16
N LYS A 229 10.84 12.54 1.42
CA LYS A 229 10.00 11.46 0.91
C LYS A 229 9.69 11.63 -0.57
N VAL A 230 9.88 10.57 -1.33
CA VAL A 230 9.44 10.42 -2.73
C VAL A 230 8.41 9.30 -2.77
N GLU A 231 7.28 9.54 -3.41
CA GLU A 231 6.24 8.57 -3.65
C GLU A 231 6.38 7.96 -5.05
N VAL A 232 6.36 6.62 -5.18
CA VAL A 232 6.42 5.93 -6.47
C VAL A 232 5.14 5.15 -6.69
N LYS A 233 4.50 5.40 -7.84
CA LYS A 233 3.24 4.79 -8.27
C LYS A 233 3.40 3.95 -9.53
N ASN A 234 2.30 3.29 -9.98
CA ASN A 234 2.25 2.43 -11.17
C ASN A 234 3.15 1.19 -11.08
N LEU A 235 3.09 0.52 -9.95
CA LEU A 235 3.88 -0.67 -9.65
C LEU A 235 2.99 -1.92 -9.82
N ASN A 236 3.06 -2.54 -11.00
CA ASN A 236 2.14 -3.61 -11.41
C ASN A 236 2.65 -5.04 -11.09
N SER A 237 3.76 -5.17 -10.38
CA SER A 237 4.26 -6.45 -9.86
C SER A 237 5.19 -6.25 -8.66
N PHE A 238 5.37 -7.29 -7.84
CA PHE A 238 6.30 -7.24 -6.71
C PHE A 238 7.74 -6.96 -7.16
N ARG A 239 8.14 -7.47 -8.33
CA ARG A 239 9.45 -7.17 -8.91
C ARG A 239 9.58 -5.71 -9.34
N HIS A 240 8.50 -5.09 -9.81
CA HIS A 240 8.51 -3.66 -10.13
C HIS A 240 8.67 -2.82 -8.87
N VAL A 241 8.02 -3.21 -7.76
CA VAL A 241 8.22 -2.57 -6.45
C VAL A 241 9.68 -2.63 -6.03
N GLN A 242 10.28 -3.82 -6.06
CA GLN A 242 11.69 -4.02 -5.72
C GLN A 242 12.60 -3.15 -6.61
N ARG A 243 12.47 -3.24 -7.93
CA ARG A 243 13.32 -2.49 -8.88
C ARG A 243 13.15 -0.97 -8.75
N ALA A 244 11.94 -0.50 -8.48
CA ALA A 244 11.67 0.92 -8.27
C ALA A 244 12.37 1.44 -7.00
N ILE A 245 12.35 0.67 -5.92
CA ILE A 245 13.05 1.00 -4.68
C ILE A 245 14.57 1.05 -4.92
N ASP A 246 15.13 0.03 -5.57
CA ASP A 246 16.56 -0.05 -5.84
C ASP A 246 17.02 1.12 -6.71
N PHE A 247 16.26 1.44 -7.77
CA PHE A 247 16.53 2.60 -8.63
C PHE A 247 16.44 3.93 -7.87
N GLU A 248 15.40 4.13 -7.04
CA GLU A 248 15.22 5.35 -6.26
C GLU A 248 16.34 5.55 -5.23
N PHE A 249 16.80 4.48 -4.61
CA PHE A 249 17.94 4.53 -3.71
C PHE A 249 19.20 5.06 -4.41
N GLU A 250 19.51 4.53 -5.59
CA GLU A 250 20.65 4.98 -6.39
C GLU A 250 20.47 6.42 -6.87
N ARG A 251 19.28 6.77 -7.41
CA ARG A 251 18.97 8.11 -7.89
C ARG A 251 19.15 9.15 -6.79
N GLN A 252 18.51 8.93 -5.62
CA GLN A 252 18.57 9.86 -4.50
C GLN A 252 20.00 9.97 -3.94
N SER A 253 20.73 8.85 -3.88
CA SER A 253 22.14 8.84 -3.47
C SER A 253 23.00 9.69 -4.40
N ASN A 254 22.83 9.57 -5.72
CA ASN A 254 23.55 10.35 -6.71
C ASN A 254 23.23 11.84 -6.62
N VAL A 255 21.96 12.20 -6.40
CA VAL A 255 21.52 13.60 -6.19
C VAL A 255 22.22 14.22 -4.99
N LEU A 256 22.22 13.52 -3.85
CA LEU A 256 22.83 14.03 -2.62
C LEU A 256 24.36 14.08 -2.71
N ASN A 257 25.00 13.09 -3.33
CA ASN A 257 26.46 13.05 -3.53
C ASN A 257 26.97 14.16 -4.47
N SER A 258 26.10 14.62 -5.39
CA SER A 258 26.39 15.76 -6.25
C SER A 258 26.15 17.12 -5.57
N GLY A 259 25.82 17.15 -4.27
CA GLY A 259 25.53 18.37 -3.54
C GLY A 259 24.14 18.97 -3.81
N ASN A 260 23.30 18.25 -4.55
CA ASN A 260 21.93 18.65 -4.86
C ASN A 260 20.95 18.17 -3.78
N THR A 261 19.71 18.65 -3.86
CA THR A 261 18.63 18.32 -2.91
C THR A 261 17.60 17.43 -3.56
N VAL A 262 17.14 16.41 -2.83
CA VAL A 262 15.96 15.60 -3.21
C VAL A 262 14.71 16.40 -2.86
N PHE A 263 13.82 16.58 -3.83
CA PHE A 263 12.53 17.25 -3.63
C PHE A 263 11.42 16.23 -3.33
N GLN A 264 10.39 16.70 -2.62
CA GLN A 264 9.18 15.90 -2.40
C GLN A 264 8.36 15.86 -3.69
N GLU A 265 8.23 14.67 -4.25
CA GLU A 265 7.60 14.47 -5.55
C GLU A 265 6.89 13.11 -5.61
N THR A 266 5.93 13.00 -6.52
CA THR A 266 5.35 11.73 -6.95
C THR A 266 5.96 11.34 -8.28
N ARG A 267 6.44 10.12 -8.36
CA ARG A 267 7.05 9.52 -9.54
C ARG A 267 6.26 8.32 -10.04
N THR A 268 6.38 8.00 -11.31
CA THR A 268 5.84 6.78 -11.92
C THR A 268 6.97 5.86 -12.33
N PHE A 269 6.78 4.55 -12.21
CA PHE A 269 7.77 3.56 -12.63
C PHE A 269 7.56 3.19 -14.09
N ASP A 270 8.61 3.30 -14.90
CA ASP A 270 8.69 2.79 -16.27
C ASP A 270 9.29 1.38 -16.25
N ALA A 271 8.45 0.36 -16.40
CA ALA A 271 8.87 -1.04 -16.34
C ALA A 271 9.83 -1.43 -17.47
N SER A 272 9.73 -0.80 -18.64
CA SER A 272 10.55 -1.09 -19.80
C SER A 272 11.99 -0.61 -19.60
N LYS A 273 12.17 0.58 -19.04
CA LYS A 273 13.47 1.17 -18.74
C LYS A 273 14.00 0.77 -17.37
N GLY A 274 13.13 0.34 -16.46
CA GLY A 274 13.47 0.06 -15.06
C GLY A 274 13.82 1.32 -14.27
N THR A 275 13.25 2.47 -14.62
CA THR A 275 13.51 3.78 -14.04
C THR A 275 12.25 4.43 -13.53
N THR A 276 12.38 5.44 -12.68
CA THR A 276 11.25 6.28 -12.29
C THR A 276 11.29 7.60 -13.05
N MET A 277 10.12 8.15 -13.37
CA MET A 277 9.96 9.46 -14.00
C MET A 277 9.09 10.37 -13.11
N LEU A 278 9.38 11.67 -13.13
CA LEU A 278 8.55 12.65 -12.43
C LEU A 278 7.13 12.65 -13.00
N LEU A 279 6.15 12.47 -12.12
CA LEU A 279 4.73 12.58 -12.46
C LEU A 279 4.19 13.97 -12.06
N ARG A 280 4.50 14.38 -10.84
CA ARG A 280 4.16 15.70 -10.31
C ARG A 280 5.05 16.08 -9.14
N THR A 281 5.31 17.38 -8.96
CA THR A 281 5.90 17.93 -7.74
C THR A 281 4.79 18.14 -6.71
N LYS A 282 5.05 17.81 -5.45
CA LYS A 282 4.14 18.12 -4.34
C LYS A 282 4.54 19.44 -3.72
N GLU A 283 3.97 20.53 -4.22
CA GLU A 283 4.16 21.86 -3.60
C GLU A 283 3.32 22.03 -2.33
N ASN A 284 2.14 21.35 -2.27
CA ASN A 284 1.26 21.38 -1.10
C ASN A 284 0.68 19.99 -0.84
N ALA A 285 0.48 19.64 0.43
CA ALA A 285 -0.32 18.48 0.80
C ALA A 285 -1.75 18.67 0.29
N ASN A 286 -2.35 17.63 -0.32
CA ASN A 286 -3.76 17.69 -0.70
C ASN A 286 -4.61 17.84 0.57
N ASP A 287 -5.34 18.94 0.67
CA ASP A 287 -6.35 19.13 1.72
C ASP A 287 -7.62 18.39 1.31
N TYR A 288 -7.78 17.17 1.80
CA TYR A 288 -8.97 16.36 1.53
C TYR A 288 -10.19 16.73 2.38
N ARG A 289 -10.06 17.68 3.32
CA ARG A 289 -11.15 18.15 4.18
C ARG A 289 -11.96 17.00 4.75
N TYR A 290 -11.27 16.06 5.39
CA TYR A 290 -11.88 14.92 6.03
C TYR A 290 -12.95 15.35 7.04
N PHE A 291 -14.07 14.64 7.03
CA PHE A 291 -15.09 14.73 8.06
C PHE A 291 -15.84 13.38 8.17
N ILE A 292 -16.52 13.16 9.30
CA ILE A 292 -17.27 11.91 9.53
C ILE A 292 -18.37 11.78 8.47
N GLU A 293 -18.51 10.59 7.87
CA GLU A 293 -19.58 10.26 6.94
C GLU A 293 -20.93 10.29 7.67
N PRO A 294 -21.83 11.25 7.39
CA PRO A 294 -23.06 11.42 8.16
C PRO A 294 -24.13 10.36 7.86
N ASP A 295 -24.03 9.69 6.69
CA ASP A 295 -25.05 8.75 6.22
C ASP A 295 -24.74 7.30 6.61
N LEU A 296 -23.64 7.06 7.31
CA LEU A 296 -23.26 5.74 7.84
C LEU A 296 -23.11 5.78 9.37
N ALA A 297 -23.78 4.86 10.04
CA ALA A 297 -23.59 4.68 11.48
C ALA A 297 -22.16 4.21 11.79
N PRO A 298 -21.56 4.65 12.92
CA PRO A 298 -20.30 4.12 13.39
C PRO A 298 -20.34 2.60 13.56
N VAL A 299 -19.24 1.94 13.27
CA VAL A 299 -19.10 0.49 13.47
C VAL A 299 -18.67 0.21 14.89
N ARG A 300 -19.45 -0.57 15.62
CA ARG A 300 -19.08 -1.07 16.94
C ARG A 300 -18.64 -2.53 16.85
N VAL A 301 -17.37 -2.79 17.11
CA VAL A 301 -16.79 -4.13 17.19
C VAL A 301 -16.76 -4.58 18.65
N THR A 302 -17.80 -5.30 19.07
CA THR A 302 -17.87 -5.86 20.42
C THR A 302 -16.91 -7.05 20.58
N GLU A 303 -16.52 -7.38 21.80
CA GLU A 303 -15.69 -8.57 22.07
C GLU A 303 -16.37 -9.87 21.60
N SER A 304 -17.72 -9.96 21.73
CA SER A 304 -18.46 -11.10 21.20
C SER A 304 -18.38 -11.22 19.68
N PHE A 305 -18.49 -10.10 18.97
CA PHE A 305 -18.38 -10.09 17.51
C PHE A 305 -16.95 -10.41 17.05
N LYS A 306 -15.94 -9.87 17.72
CA LYS A 306 -14.53 -10.20 17.46
C LYS A 306 -14.27 -11.69 17.70
N LYS A 307 -14.82 -12.26 18.79
CA LYS A 307 -14.70 -13.69 19.09
C LYS A 307 -15.34 -14.56 18.02
N GLU A 308 -16.57 -14.24 17.59
CA GLU A 308 -17.26 -14.94 16.50
C GLU A 308 -16.40 -15.00 15.23
N ILE A 309 -15.80 -13.85 14.86
CA ILE A 309 -14.91 -13.78 13.68
C ILE A 309 -13.67 -14.64 13.89
N THR A 310 -13.03 -14.55 15.07
CA THR A 310 -11.82 -15.32 15.39
C THR A 310 -12.08 -16.83 15.29
N GLU A 311 -13.20 -17.29 15.85
CA GLU A 311 -13.60 -18.70 15.81
C GLU A 311 -13.95 -19.18 14.40
N SER A 312 -14.38 -18.29 13.52
CA SER A 312 -14.65 -18.60 12.11
C SER A 312 -13.40 -18.65 11.22
N MET A 313 -12.25 -18.19 11.72
CA MET A 313 -11.00 -18.16 10.94
C MET A 313 -10.37 -19.57 10.89
N PRO A 314 -9.78 -19.95 9.75
CA PRO A 314 -8.89 -21.11 9.73
C PRO A 314 -7.64 -20.84 10.59
N PRO A 315 -6.98 -21.89 11.12
CA PRO A 315 -5.68 -21.73 11.77
C PRO A 315 -4.71 -21.03 10.83
N LEU A 316 -4.00 -19.99 11.32
CA LEU A 316 -3.09 -19.21 10.47
C LEU A 316 -1.93 -20.08 9.94
N PRO A 317 -1.39 -19.78 8.74
CA PRO A 317 -0.34 -20.59 8.11
C PRO A 317 0.85 -20.88 9.02
N GLN A 318 1.31 -19.90 9.79
CA GLN A 318 2.42 -20.09 10.74
C GLN A 318 2.10 -21.08 11.85
N ALA A 319 0.86 -21.09 12.35
CA ALA A 319 0.40 -22.04 13.35
C ALA A 319 0.29 -23.47 12.76
N LEU A 320 -0.10 -23.59 11.50
CA LEU A 320 -0.14 -24.87 10.79
C LEU A 320 1.28 -25.41 10.55
N VAL A 321 2.19 -24.60 10.03
CA VAL A 321 3.59 -24.99 9.85
C VAL A 321 4.16 -25.48 11.18
N LYS A 322 4.00 -24.73 12.26
CA LYS A 322 4.45 -25.15 13.60
C LYS A 322 3.82 -26.47 14.03
N LYS A 323 2.52 -26.66 13.83
CA LYS A 323 1.84 -27.92 14.14
C LYS A 323 2.42 -29.10 13.33
N TYR A 324 2.66 -28.88 12.05
CA TYR A 324 3.18 -29.94 11.16
C TYR A 324 4.64 -30.30 11.48
N THR A 325 5.47 -29.33 11.80
CA THR A 325 6.85 -29.60 12.20
C THR A 325 6.96 -30.20 13.60
N ASP A 326 6.30 -29.61 14.61
CA ASP A 326 6.51 -29.96 16.02
C ASP A 326 5.73 -31.22 16.43
N ILE A 327 4.52 -31.45 15.84
CA ILE A 327 3.64 -32.56 16.22
C ILE A 327 3.72 -33.72 15.24
N LEU A 328 3.76 -33.44 13.92
CA LEU A 328 3.75 -34.47 12.89
C LEU A 328 5.16 -34.82 12.38
N GLY A 329 6.20 -34.07 12.83
CA GLY A 329 7.59 -34.34 12.46
C GLY A 329 7.92 -34.11 10.98
N LEU A 330 7.08 -33.35 10.25
CA LEU A 330 7.38 -33.03 8.86
C LEU A 330 8.59 -32.10 8.76
N SER A 331 9.31 -32.17 7.63
CA SER A 331 10.29 -31.16 7.32
C SER A 331 9.62 -29.78 7.17
N LYS A 332 10.37 -28.70 7.45
CA LYS A 332 9.83 -27.35 7.24
C LYS A 332 9.37 -27.13 5.79
N TYR A 333 10.11 -27.67 4.83
CA TYR A 333 9.75 -27.61 3.41
C TYR A 333 8.39 -28.27 3.12
N ASP A 334 8.18 -29.49 3.63
CA ASP A 334 6.90 -30.21 3.43
C ASP A 334 5.74 -29.53 4.19
N ALA A 335 6.02 -28.89 5.31
CA ALA A 335 5.03 -28.18 6.12
C ALA A 335 4.61 -26.83 5.51
N GLU A 336 5.43 -26.24 4.65
CA GLU A 336 5.17 -24.96 3.96
C GLU A 336 4.50 -25.14 2.57
N LEU A 337 4.53 -26.37 2.00
CA LEU A 337 3.78 -26.75 0.80
C LEU A 337 2.28 -26.88 1.10
#